data_288a09750c6ff45bea1026d9daba9b3f
#
_entry.id   288a09750c6ff45bea1026d9daba9b3f
#
_cell.length_a   1.000
_cell.length_b   1.000
_cell.length_c   1.000
_cell.angle_alpha   90.00
_cell.angle_beta   90.00
_cell.angle_gamma   90.00
#
_symmetry.space_group_name_H-M   'P 1'
#
loop_
_entity.id
_entity.type
_entity.pdbx_description
1 polymer ?
#
loop_
_entity_poly.entity_id
_entity_poly.type
_entity_poly.pdbx_seq_one_letter_code
_entity_poly.pdbx_strand_id
1 'polypeptide(L)'
;LLPAIEATIEKDLAPDELQADSLYGSDENCQQAKEYEVDVVSPTMGTEKQGRLTLSDFEFHSDGHVANCPAGHQPLLRKKKKTRFSQGFDKTICSRCPRLPDCPIKSGKGHYYLRYNEKTMRLVRRRQQENTTAFKERYRWRAGVEATMSQYDRLTGVKQLRVRGFTAVRFAATLKAAGVNIARAIAVHRARRRVNGSSDGQQLCPYTCIELFKERLAKVFQWLKEFNPFSADPRIPALKAA
;
A
#
# COMPACT_ATOMS: atom_id res chain seq x y z
N LEU A 1 4.38 -8.02 -5.79
CA LEU A 1 4.91 -6.73 -5.35
C LEU A 1 6.19 -6.41 -6.09
N LEU A 2 7.24 -7.26 -5.98
CA LEU A 2 8.57 -7.01 -6.57
C LEU A 2 8.55 -6.72 -8.08
N PRO A 3 7.86 -7.49 -8.94
CA PRO A 3 7.84 -7.18 -10.37
C PRO A 3 7.24 -5.79 -10.69
N ALA A 4 6.37 -5.28 -9.81
CA ALA A 4 5.83 -3.93 -9.98
C ALA A 4 6.86 -2.86 -9.59
N ILE A 5 7.65 -3.08 -8.54
CA ILE A 5 8.75 -2.20 -8.13
C ILE A 5 9.81 -2.17 -9.23
N GLU A 6 10.26 -3.34 -9.70
CA GLU A 6 11.25 -3.46 -10.78
C GLU A 6 10.79 -2.74 -12.04
N ALA A 7 9.54 -2.93 -12.46
CA ALA A 7 8.99 -2.26 -13.64
C ALA A 7 8.85 -0.73 -13.48
N THR A 8 8.77 -0.19 -12.26
CA THR A 8 8.79 1.26 -12.02
C THR A 8 10.23 1.80 -12.04
N ILE A 9 11.18 1.04 -11.48
CA ILE A 9 12.62 1.37 -11.53
C ILE A 9 13.11 1.44 -12.97
N GLU A 10 12.79 0.43 -13.80
CA GLU A 10 13.15 0.40 -15.23
C GLU A 10 12.66 1.63 -16.01
N LYS A 11 11.63 2.30 -15.51
CA LYS A 11 11.05 3.51 -16.13
C LYS A 11 11.49 4.82 -15.49
N ASP A 12 12.48 4.76 -14.62
CA ASP A 12 12.93 5.92 -13.82
C ASP A 12 11.81 6.57 -12.99
N LEU A 13 10.91 5.73 -12.47
CA LEU A 13 9.76 6.10 -11.65
C LEU A 13 9.77 5.36 -10.30
N ALA A 14 10.96 5.10 -9.77
CA ALA A 14 11.11 4.41 -8.48
C ALA A 14 10.38 5.18 -7.36
N PRO A 15 9.44 4.57 -6.64
CA PRO A 15 8.77 5.23 -5.53
C PRO A 15 9.60 5.08 -4.24
N ASP A 16 9.67 6.12 -3.42
CA ASP A 16 10.21 6.03 -2.05
C ASP A 16 9.24 5.25 -1.14
N GLU A 17 7.94 5.33 -1.43
CA GLU A 17 6.88 4.71 -0.64
C GLU A 17 5.87 3.99 -1.55
N LEU A 18 5.52 2.75 -1.19
CA LEU A 18 4.49 1.97 -1.87
C LEU A 18 3.36 1.62 -0.92
N GLN A 19 2.17 2.15 -1.17
CA GLN A 19 0.98 1.80 -0.42
C GLN A 19 0.34 0.54 -0.99
N ALA A 20 0.16 -0.47 -0.14
CA ALA A 20 -0.37 -1.75 -0.54
C ALA A 20 -1.44 -2.26 0.43
N ASP A 21 -2.24 -3.25 0.03
CA ASP A 21 -3.13 -3.89 0.98
C ASP A 21 -2.40 -4.94 1.83
N SER A 22 -3.08 -5.49 2.83
CA SER A 22 -2.50 -6.43 3.78
C SER A 22 -1.92 -7.69 3.12
N LEU A 23 -2.41 -8.10 1.93
CA LEU A 23 -1.90 -9.26 1.20
C LEU A 23 -0.45 -9.06 0.74
N TYR A 24 -0.08 -7.83 0.41
CA TYR A 24 1.27 -7.49 -0.02
C TYR A 24 2.20 -7.11 1.14
N GLY A 25 1.64 -6.91 2.34
CA GLY A 25 2.35 -6.53 3.56
C GLY A 25 3.03 -7.67 4.30
N SER A 26 3.40 -8.76 3.65
CA SER A 26 4.19 -9.81 4.30
C SER A 26 5.57 -9.30 4.73
N ASP A 27 6.14 -9.90 5.78
CA ASP A 27 7.48 -9.52 6.25
C ASP A 27 8.53 -9.70 5.13
N GLU A 28 8.40 -10.75 4.32
CA GLU A 28 9.28 -11.03 3.19
C GLU A 28 9.20 -9.94 2.13
N ASN A 29 8.00 -9.58 1.70
CA ASN A 29 7.79 -8.51 0.74
C ASN A 29 8.37 -7.17 1.23
N CYS A 30 8.18 -6.85 2.52
CA CYS A 30 8.70 -5.63 3.09
C CYS A 30 10.23 -5.62 3.20
N GLN A 31 10.86 -6.78 3.49
CA GLN A 31 12.32 -6.87 3.52
C GLN A 31 12.91 -6.77 2.10
N GLN A 32 12.32 -7.45 1.14
CA GLN A 32 12.76 -7.39 -0.25
C GLN A 32 12.56 -6.00 -0.87
N ALA A 33 11.44 -5.32 -0.58
CA ALA A 33 11.22 -3.95 -1.05
C ALA A 33 12.27 -2.97 -0.49
N LYS A 34 12.74 -3.18 0.74
CA LYS A 34 13.82 -2.38 1.35
C LYS A 34 15.16 -2.52 0.64
N GLU A 35 15.43 -3.65 -0.03
CA GLU A 35 16.62 -3.84 -0.85
C GLU A 35 16.63 -2.88 -2.06
N TYR A 36 15.44 -2.44 -2.46
CA TYR A 36 15.23 -1.41 -3.50
C TYR A 36 14.99 -0.01 -2.94
N GLU A 37 15.24 0.21 -1.65
CA GLU A 37 15.00 1.46 -0.92
C GLU A 37 13.52 1.90 -0.89
N VAL A 38 12.58 0.97 -1.13
CA VAL A 38 11.14 1.23 -1.14
C VAL A 38 10.50 0.87 0.20
N ASP A 39 9.83 1.85 0.85
CA ASP A 39 9.06 1.61 2.08
C ASP A 39 7.64 1.13 1.75
N VAL A 40 7.27 -0.07 2.22
CA VAL A 40 5.94 -0.64 2.00
C VAL A 40 5.01 -0.27 3.14
N VAL A 41 4.08 0.62 2.87
CA VAL A 41 3.02 1.03 3.80
C VAL A 41 1.79 0.16 3.59
N SER A 42 1.63 -0.84 4.43
CA SER A 42 0.48 -1.75 4.38
C SER A 42 0.14 -2.29 5.77
N PRO A 43 -1.14 -2.57 6.06
CA PRO A 43 -1.53 -3.27 7.28
C PRO A 43 -0.92 -4.67 7.33
N THR A 44 -0.67 -5.17 8.53
CA THR A 44 -0.21 -6.54 8.73
C THR A 44 -1.36 -7.53 8.54
N MET A 45 -1.05 -8.70 7.99
CA MET A 45 -2.05 -9.77 7.88
C MET A 45 -2.38 -10.38 9.25
N GLY A 46 -3.63 -10.77 9.41
CA GLY A 46 -4.15 -11.47 10.57
C GLY A 46 -4.47 -10.54 11.73
N THR A 47 -5.45 -10.96 12.52
CA THR A 47 -5.86 -10.29 13.75
C THR A 47 -5.26 -10.96 14.97
N GLU A 48 -4.93 -10.20 15.98
CA GLU A 48 -4.57 -10.74 17.29
C GLU A 48 -5.83 -11.31 17.96
N LYS A 49 -5.69 -12.44 18.65
CA LYS A 49 -6.81 -13.06 19.36
C LYS A 49 -7.22 -12.17 20.51
N GLN A 50 -8.46 -11.71 20.50
CA GLN A 50 -9.03 -10.95 21.60
C GLN A 50 -9.02 -11.77 22.90
N GLY A 51 -8.72 -11.11 24.01
CA GLY A 51 -8.73 -11.71 25.34
C GLY A 51 -7.47 -12.51 25.70
N ARG A 52 -6.47 -12.58 24.84
CA ARG A 52 -5.16 -13.21 25.15
C ARG A 52 -4.03 -12.21 24.97
N LEU A 53 -3.08 -12.27 25.89
CA LEU A 53 -1.85 -11.49 25.74
C LEU A 53 -1.04 -12.00 24.54
N THR A 54 -0.57 -11.06 23.78
CA THR A 54 0.26 -11.32 22.58
C THR A 54 1.66 -10.75 22.79
N LEU A 55 2.52 -10.96 21.84
CA LEU A 55 3.86 -10.38 21.89
C LEU A 55 3.82 -8.84 21.82
N SER A 56 2.76 -8.26 21.25
CA SER A 56 2.55 -6.82 21.14
C SER A 56 2.31 -6.12 22.48
N ASP A 57 1.90 -6.87 23.50
CA ASP A 57 1.66 -6.35 24.85
C ASP A 57 2.95 -6.22 25.69
N PHE A 58 4.08 -6.76 25.19
CA PHE A 58 5.39 -6.67 25.82
C PHE A 58 6.14 -5.43 25.34
N GLU A 59 6.90 -4.82 26.24
CA GLU A 59 7.82 -3.74 25.90
C GLU A 59 9.16 -4.32 25.46
N PHE A 60 9.75 -3.75 24.41
CA PHE A 60 11.01 -4.20 23.84
C PHE A 60 12.06 -3.12 23.85
N HIS A 61 13.30 -3.50 24.12
CA HIS A 61 14.49 -2.70 23.88
C HIS A 61 14.78 -2.59 22.36
N SER A 62 15.63 -1.65 21.98
CA SER A 62 16.09 -1.48 20.59
C SER A 62 16.76 -2.73 20.01
N ASP A 63 17.49 -3.49 20.85
CA ASP A 63 18.19 -4.73 20.52
C ASP A 63 17.25 -5.93 20.29
N GLY A 64 15.96 -5.78 20.56
CA GLY A 64 14.94 -6.79 20.37
C GLY A 64 14.72 -7.70 21.58
N HIS A 65 15.39 -7.47 22.70
CA HIS A 65 15.08 -8.13 23.96
C HIS A 65 13.88 -7.49 24.65
N VAL A 66 13.15 -8.28 25.43
CA VAL A 66 12.03 -7.76 26.24
C VAL A 66 12.57 -6.86 27.36
N ALA A 67 12.02 -5.66 27.46
CA ALA A 67 12.23 -4.77 28.60
C ALA A 67 11.33 -5.15 29.77
N ASN A 68 10.02 -5.14 29.56
CA ASN A 68 9.01 -5.45 30.57
C ASN A 68 7.91 -6.35 30.01
N CYS A 69 7.35 -7.21 30.85
CA CYS A 69 6.11 -7.90 30.53
C CYS A 69 4.88 -7.00 30.81
N PRO A 70 3.68 -7.36 30.37
CA PRO A 70 2.46 -6.58 30.61
C PRO A 70 2.09 -6.38 32.10
N ALA A 71 2.74 -7.10 33.02
CA ALA A 71 2.62 -6.91 34.45
C ALA A 71 3.79 -6.13 35.07
N GLY A 72 4.68 -5.52 34.23
CA GLY A 72 5.79 -4.68 34.65
C GLY A 72 7.06 -5.43 35.11
N HIS A 73 7.13 -6.75 34.93
CA HIS A 73 8.31 -7.54 35.35
C HIS A 73 9.33 -7.67 34.21
N GLN A 74 10.62 -7.55 34.59
CA GLN A 74 11.75 -7.73 33.68
C GLN A 74 12.14 -9.20 33.58
N PRO A 75 12.67 -9.66 32.42
CA PRO A 75 13.22 -11.00 32.29
C PRO A 75 14.57 -11.10 33.03
N LEU A 76 14.75 -12.19 33.77
CA LEU A 76 16.01 -12.53 34.44
C LEU A 76 17.06 -13.10 33.48
N LEU A 77 16.59 -13.80 32.44
CA LEU A 77 17.47 -14.40 31.42
C LEU A 77 17.14 -13.84 30.06
N ARG A 78 18.17 -13.37 29.36
CA ARG A 78 18.08 -12.85 27.98
C ARG A 78 19.03 -13.65 27.11
N LYS A 79 18.50 -14.48 26.20
CA LYS A 79 19.29 -15.29 25.27
C LYS A 79 18.85 -15.03 23.84
N LYS A 80 19.83 -14.81 22.97
CA LYS A 80 19.64 -14.77 21.51
C LYS A 80 20.49 -15.87 20.88
N LYS A 81 19.88 -16.69 20.01
CA LYS A 81 20.59 -17.69 19.20
C LYS A 81 20.16 -17.54 17.75
N LYS A 82 21.07 -17.06 16.91
CA LYS A 82 20.76 -16.67 15.51
C LYS A 82 19.57 -15.69 15.49
N THR A 83 18.46 -16.08 14.88
CA THR A 83 17.23 -15.28 14.72
C THR A 83 16.21 -15.48 15.85
N ARG A 84 16.50 -16.33 16.86
CA ARG A 84 15.55 -16.69 17.93
C ARG A 84 15.93 -16.04 19.24
N PHE A 85 14.93 -15.45 19.89
CA PHE A 85 15.04 -14.89 21.24
C PHE A 85 14.38 -15.82 22.25
N SER A 86 14.93 -15.91 23.43
CA SER A 86 14.37 -16.62 24.57
C SER A 86 14.58 -15.78 25.82
N GLN A 87 13.48 -15.32 26.42
CA GLN A 87 13.46 -14.51 27.64
C GLN A 87 12.93 -15.35 28.78
N GLY A 88 13.67 -15.43 29.87
CA GLY A 88 13.30 -16.20 31.07
C GLY A 88 12.82 -15.27 32.16
N PHE A 89 11.60 -15.49 32.66
CA PHE A 89 10.99 -14.74 33.77
C PHE A 89 11.01 -15.59 35.05
N ASP A 90 11.01 -14.91 36.19
CA ASP A 90 10.97 -15.57 37.49
C ASP A 90 9.75 -16.48 37.62
N LYS A 91 10.02 -17.73 38.06
CA LYS A 91 8.96 -18.75 38.17
C LYS A 91 7.97 -18.43 39.28
N THR A 92 8.45 -17.89 40.40
CA THR A 92 7.63 -17.59 41.58
C THR A 92 6.70 -16.41 41.31
N ILE A 93 7.20 -15.40 40.62
CA ILE A 93 6.42 -14.21 40.22
C ILE A 93 5.37 -14.60 39.20
N CYS A 94 5.77 -15.30 38.13
CA CYS A 94 4.86 -15.67 37.04
C CYS A 94 3.76 -16.65 37.51
N SER A 95 4.07 -17.59 38.44
CA SER A 95 3.06 -18.52 38.94
C SER A 95 1.95 -17.86 39.74
N ARG A 96 2.20 -16.69 40.33
CA ARG A 96 1.21 -15.89 41.08
C ARG A 96 0.56 -14.77 40.21
N CYS A 97 0.99 -14.65 38.96
CA CYS A 97 0.51 -13.60 38.10
C CYS A 97 -0.94 -13.88 37.65
N PRO A 98 -1.90 -12.95 37.86
CA PRO A 98 -3.28 -13.14 37.43
C PRO A 98 -3.46 -13.24 35.92
N ARG A 99 -2.49 -12.74 35.17
CA ARG A 99 -2.49 -12.79 33.69
C ARG A 99 -1.85 -14.06 33.10
N LEU A 100 -1.38 -14.98 33.96
CA LEU A 100 -0.71 -16.19 33.50
C LEU A 100 -1.53 -17.06 32.51
N PRO A 101 -2.85 -17.24 32.71
CA PRO A 101 -3.68 -18.05 31.81
C PRO A 101 -3.68 -17.54 30.36
N ASP A 102 -3.59 -16.23 30.19
CA ASP A 102 -3.63 -15.57 28.89
C ASP A 102 -2.23 -15.19 28.34
N CYS A 103 -1.18 -15.45 29.13
CA CYS A 103 0.19 -15.06 28.81
C CYS A 103 0.84 -16.05 27.83
N PRO A 104 1.55 -15.58 26.78
CA PRO A 104 2.18 -16.45 25.79
C PRO A 104 3.45 -17.17 26.31
N ILE A 105 3.84 -16.99 27.56
CA ILE A 105 4.98 -17.67 28.16
C ILE A 105 4.72 -19.16 28.39
N LYS A 106 5.79 -19.95 28.36
CA LYS A 106 5.71 -21.41 28.61
C LYS A 106 6.57 -21.78 29.81
N SER A 107 6.04 -22.66 30.67
CA SER A 107 6.75 -23.18 31.82
C SER A 107 7.98 -23.99 31.40
N GLY A 108 9.10 -23.81 32.11
CA GLY A 108 10.33 -24.57 31.97
C GLY A 108 10.87 -25.01 33.35
N LYS A 109 12.05 -25.67 33.38
CA LYS A 109 12.62 -26.21 34.62
C LYS A 109 12.83 -25.15 35.71
N GLY A 110 13.41 -24.00 35.35
CA GLY A 110 13.73 -22.92 36.32
C GLY A 110 12.96 -21.62 36.13
N HIS A 111 12.45 -21.38 34.95
CA HIS A 111 11.84 -20.11 34.56
C HIS A 111 10.62 -20.33 33.68
N TYR A 112 9.75 -19.30 33.54
CA TYR A 112 8.81 -19.20 32.43
C TYR A 112 9.51 -18.54 31.24
N TYR A 113 9.35 -19.10 30.04
CA TYR A 113 10.03 -18.63 28.84
C TYR A 113 9.08 -18.03 27.83
N LEU A 114 9.41 -16.83 27.39
CA LEU A 114 8.87 -16.22 26.18
C LEU A 114 9.84 -16.49 25.02
N ARG A 115 9.36 -17.12 23.96
CA ARG A 115 10.19 -17.45 22.80
C ARG A 115 9.58 -16.84 21.54
N TYR A 116 10.40 -16.10 20.77
CA TYR A 116 10.01 -15.45 19.54
C TYR A 116 11.22 -15.37 18.60
N ASN A 117 10.99 -14.95 17.35
CA ASN A 117 12.03 -14.76 16.37
C ASN A 117 12.01 -13.32 15.82
N GLU A 118 13.05 -12.96 15.04
CA GLU A 118 13.18 -11.63 14.46
C GLU A 118 12.01 -11.27 13.55
N LYS A 119 11.49 -12.23 12.76
CA LYS A 119 10.31 -12.03 11.91
C LYS A 119 9.08 -11.63 12.75
N THR A 120 8.84 -12.35 13.85
CA THR A 120 7.73 -12.04 14.76
C THR A 120 7.91 -10.66 15.42
N MET A 121 9.14 -10.30 15.76
CA MET A 121 9.47 -8.98 16.30
C MET A 121 9.17 -7.85 15.30
N ARG A 122 9.57 -8.01 14.03
CA ARG A 122 9.27 -7.02 13.01
C ARG A 122 7.76 -6.88 12.82
N LEU A 123 7.03 -7.99 12.85
CA LEU A 123 5.56 -7.99 12.78
C LEU A 123 4.93 -7.21 13.95
N VAL A 124 5.41 -7.45 15.18
CA VAL A 124 4.93 -6.72 16.37
C VAL A 124 5.18 -5.22 16.24
N ARG A 125 6.39 -4.81 15.84
CA ARG A 125 6.72 -3.39 15.64
C ARG A 125 5.81 -2.75 14.58
N ARG A 126 5.54 -3.45 13.50
CA ARG A 126 4.61 -2.96 12.46
C ARG A 126 3.21 -2.80 13.00
N ARG A 127 2.67 -3.76 13.77
CA ARG A 127 1.36 -3.66 14.42
C ARG A 127 1.26 -2.49 15.38
N GLN A 128 2.30 -2.25 16.16
CA GLN A 128 2.37 -1.07 17.03
C GLN A 128 2.35 0.24 16.20
N GLN A 129 3.07 0.28 15.09
CA GLN A 129 3.07 1.42 14.17
C GLN A 129 1.69 1.64 13.53
N GLU A 130 0.97 0.59 13.14
CA GLU A 130 -0.38 0.69 12.53
C GLU A 130 -1.39 1.41 13.43
N ASN A 131 -1.22 1.33 14.74
CA ASN A 131 -2.09 2.02 15.70
C ASN A 131 -1.79 3.52 15.82
N THR A 132 -0.66 3.99 15.30
CA THR A 132 -0.27 5.40 15.37
C THR A 132 -1.07 6.27 14.40
N THR A 133 -1.27 7.54 14.78
CA THR A 133 -1.91 8.54 13.89
C THR A 133 -1.10 8.75 12.62
N ALA A 134 0.22 8.76 12.71
CA ALA A 134 1.11 8.91 11.57
C ALA A 134 0.91 7.83 10.51
N PHE A 135 0.79 6.55 10.92
CA PHE A 135 0.50 5.48 9.98
C PHE A 135 -0.88 5.64 9.34
N LYS A 136 -1.90 5.97 10.13
CA LYS A 136 -3.27 6.16 9.66
C LYS A 136 -3.37 7.29 8.63
N GLU A 137 -2.65 8.38 8.84
CA GLU A 137 -2.58 9.50 7.91
C GLU A 137 -1.88 9.10 6.60
N ARG A 138 -0.73 8.44 6.67
CA ARG A 138 -0.04 7.90 5.49
C ARG A 138 -0.93 6.93 4.71
N TYR A 139 -1.54 5.96 5.38
CA TYR A 139 -2.34 4.92 4.74
C TYR A 139 -3.69 5.42 4.20
N ARG A 140 -4.19 6.56 4.70
CA ARG A 140 -5.45 7.17 4.23
C ARG A 140 -5.47 7.50 2.74
N TRP A 141 -4.31 7.79 2.15
CA TRP A 141 -4.17 8.05 0.72
C TRP A 141 -4.64 6.88 -0.15
N ARG A 142 -4.54 5.66 0.34
CA ARG A 142 -5.05 4.48 -0.35
C ARG A 142 -6.56 4.53 -0.61
N ALA A 143 -7.35 5.07 0.31
CA ALA A 143 -8.79 5.26 0.11
C ALA A 143 -9.07 6.13 -1.12
N GLY A 144 -8.21 7.09 -1.43
CA GLY A 144 -8.30 7.90 -2.64
C GLY A 144 -8.11 7.09 -3.93
N VAL A 145 -7.21 6.10 -3.91
CA VAL A 145 -7.03 5.19 -5.06
C VAL A 145 -8.27 4.32 -5.27
N GLU A 146 -8.81 3.74 -4.21
CA GLU A 146 -10.03 2.91 -4.27
C GLU A 146 -11.24 3.73 -4.75
N ALA A 147 -11.42 4.96 -4.24
CA ALA A 147 -12.44 5.88 -4.71
C ALA A 147 -12.26 6.23 -6.20
N THR A 148 -11.01 6.41 -6.64
CA THR A 148 -10.69 6.65 -8.06
C THR A 148 -11.05 5.46 -8.93
N MET A 149 -10.71 4.24 -8.51
CA MET A 149 -11.04 3.02 -9.26
C MET A 149 -12.56 2.77 -9.30
N SER A 150 -13.26 3.01 -8.19
CA SER A 150 -14.71 2.92 -8.11
C SER A 150 -15.38 3.96 -9.04
N GLN A 151 -14.90 5.20 -9.05
CA GLN A 151 -15.39 6.23 -9.95
C GLN A 151 -15.11 5.87 -11.41
N TYR A 152 -13.92 5.36 -11.71
CA TYR A 152 -13.54 4.91 -13.04
C TYR A 152 -14.49 3.83 -13.55
N ASP A 153 -14.77 2.82 -12.74
CA ASP A 153 -15.70 1.75 -13.09
C ASP A 153 -17.13 2.26 -13.29
N ARG A 154 -17.65 3.06 -12.34
CA ARG A 154 -19.01 3.61 -12.38
C ARG A 154 -19.25 4.51 -13.61
N LEU A 155 -18.28 5.33 -13.98
CA LEU A 155 -18.41 6.25 -15.12
C LEU A 155 -18.22 5.56 -16.46
N THR A 156 -17.45 4.49 -16.52
CA THR A 156 -17.02 3.90 -17.78
C THR A 156 -17.46 2.46 -18.00
N GLY A 157 -17.93 1.76 -16.96
CA GLY A 157 -18.24 0.33 -17.03
C GLY A 157 -17.02 -0.52 -17.41
N VAL A 158 -15.82 -0.16 -16.96
CA VAL A 158 -14.57 -0.82 -17.37
C VAL A 158 -14.53 -2.30 -17.01
N LYS A 159 -15.25 -2.72 -15.98
CA LYS A 159 -15.38 -4.14 -15.60
C LYS A 159 -16.20 -4.98 -16.57
N GLN A 160 -16.98 -4.32 -17.44
CA GLN A 160 -17.87 -4.97 -18.42
C GLN A 160 -17.54 -4.52 -19.84
N LEU A 161 -16.30 -4.68 -20.25
CA LEU A 161 -15.86 -4.34 -21.60
C LEU A 161 -16.44 -5.35 -22.61
N ARG A 162 -16.93 -4.83 -23.74
CA ARG A 162 -17.46 -5.63 -24.86
C ARG A 162 -16.37 -6.10 -25.84
N VAL A 163 -15.09 -5.92 -25.49
CA VAL A 163 -13.93 -6.33 -26.30
C VAL A 163 -13.23 -7.51 -25.66
N ARG A 164 -12.58 -8.35 -26.47
CA ARG A 164 -11.83 -9.53 -26.02
C ARG A 164 -10.38 -9.43 -26.44
N GLY A 165 -9.53 -10.14 -25.70
CA GLY A 165 -8.08 -10.15 -25.91
C GLY A 165 -7.38 -9.02 -25.18
N PHE A 166 -6.17 -9.32 -24.69
CA PHE A 166 -5.42 -8.42 -23.81
C PHE A 166 -5.17 -7.02 -24.42
N THR A 167 -4.76 -6.97 -25.69
CA THR A 167 -4.46 -5.71 -26.39
C THR A 167 -5.70 -4.83 -26.52
N ALA A 168 -6.84 -5.39 -26.93
CA ALA A 168 -8.09 -4.64 -27.10
C ALA A 168 -8.65 -4.18 -25.72
N VAL A 169 -8.58 -5.03 -24.70
CA VAL A 169 -8.98 -4.68 -23.34
C VAL A 169 -8.09 -3.56 -22.78
N ARG A 170 -6.78 -3.67 -22.93
CA ARG A 170 -5.82 -2.64 -22.50
C ARG A 170 -6.10 -1.30 -23.17
N PHE A 171 -6.27 -1.31 -24.50
CA PHE A 171 -6.58 -0.09 -25.25
C PHE A 171 -7.89 0.56 -24.78
N ALA A 172 -8.99 -0.20 -24.69
CA ALA A 172 -10.27 0.28 -24.24
C ALA A 172 -10.23 0.84 -22.82
N ALA A 173 -9.54 0.15 -21.89
CA ALA A 173 -9.34 0.62 -20.52
C ALA A 173 -8.54 1.93 -20.48
N THR A 174 -7.44 2.02 -21.22
CA THR A 174 -6.62 3.24 -21.27
C THR A 174 -7.40 4.43 -21.82
N LEU A 175 -8.17 4.23 -22.90
CA LEU A 175 -8.98 5.29 -23.50
C LEU A 175 -10.07 5.79 -22.53
N LYS A 176 -10.74 4.88 -21.83
CA LYS A 176 -11.72 5.23 -20.78
C LYS A 176 -11.06 5.98 -19.61
N ALA A 177 -9.85 5.59 -19.18
CA ALA A 177 -9.10 6.29 -18.14
C ALA A 177 -8.75 7.73 -18.57
N ALA A 178 -8.31 7.91 -19.81
CA ALA A 178 -8.03 9.23 -20.35
C ALA A 178 -9.29 10.12 -20.35
N GLY A 179 -10.45 9.59 -20.74
CA GLY A 179 -11.73 10.30 -20.70
C GLY A 179 -12.11 10.75 -19.28
N VAL A 180 -11.95 9.88 -18.27
CA VAL A 180 -12.21 10.23 -16.87
C VAL A 180 -11.26 11.32 -16.38
N ASN A 181 -9.98 11.25 -16.72
CA ASN A 181 -9.01 12.26 -16.33
C ASN A 181 -9.28 13.62 -16.95
N ILE A 182 -9.71 13.67 -18.22
CA ILE A 182 -10.15 14.90 -18.87
C ILE A 182 -11.37 15.48 -18.15
N ALA A 183 -12.38 14.67 -17.86
CA ALA A 183 -13.58 15.11 -17.15
C ALA A 183 -13.25 15.68 -15.76
N ARG A 184 -12.33 15.03 -15.03
CA ARG A 184 -11.83 15.52 -13.73
C ARG A 184 -11.10 16.85 -13.86
N ALA A 185 -10.21 16.98 -14.83
CA ALA A 185 -9.49 18.23 -15.07
C ALA A 185 -10.45 19.39 -15.36
N ILE A 186 -11.49 19.15 -16.17
CA ILE A 186 -12.55 20.14 -16.44
C ILE A 186 -13.32 20.48 -15.16
N ALA A 187 -13.68 19.51 -14.34
CA ALA A 187 -14.41 19.72 -13.09
C ALA A 187 -13.58 20.58 -12.10
N VAL A 188 -12.30 20.27 -11.92
CA VAL A 188 -11.39 21.05 -11.08
C VAL A 188 -11.24 22.48 -11.60
N HIS A 189 -11.08 22.65 -12.91
CA HIS A 189 -10.97 23.95 -13.53
C HIS A 189 -12.24 24.80 -13.32
N ARG A 190 -13.42 24.18 -13.49
CA ARG A 190 -14.70 24.83 -13.22
C ARG A 190 -14.87 25.21 -11.74
N ALA A 191 -14.47 24.33 -10.81
CA ALA A 191 -14.53 24.61 -9.38
C ALA A 191 -13.60 25.79 -9.01
N ARG A 192 -12.37 25.81 -9.51
CA ARG A 192 -11.42 26.92 -9.28
C ARG A 192 -11.95 28.25 -9.81
N ARG A 193 -12.60 28.26 -10.99
CA ARG A 193 -13.23 29.48 -11.52
C ARG A 193 -14.38 29.98 -10.66
N ARG A 194 -15.19 29.09 -10.07
CA ARG A 194 -16.28 29.49 -9.16
C ARG A 194 -15.74 30.12 -7.88
N VAL A 195 -14.62 29.64 -7.36
CA VAL A 195 -14.00 30.21 -6.15
C VAL A 195 -13.32 31.54 -6.44
N ASN A 196 -12.63 31.67 -7.57
CA ASN A 196 -11.93 32.90 -7.96
C ASN A 196 -12.83 33.93 -8.68
N GLY A 197 -14.00 33.52 -9.17
CA GLY A 197 -14.93 34.35 -9.96
C GLY A 197 -15.82 35.28 -9.15
N SER A 198 -15.58 35.41 -7.82
CA SER A 198 -16.29 36.41 -7.01
C SER A 198 -15.70 37.81 -7.16
N SER A 199 -14.64 38.04 -7.92
CA SER A 199 -13.95 39.33 -7.97
C SER A 199 -13.60 39.89 -9.35
N ASP A 200 -13.74 39.14 -10.46
CA ASP A 200 -13.48 39.76 -11.77
C ASP A 200 -14.31 39.10 -12.90
N GLY A 201 -15.18 39.91 -13.50
CA GLY A 201 -16.08 39.54 -14.58
C GLY A 201 -15.45 39.35 -15.96
N GLN A 202 -14.31 38.68 -16.07
CA GLN A 202 -13.75 38.28 -17.37
C GLN A 202 -14.31 36.94 -17.81
N GLN A 203 -15.37 37.01 -18.59
CA GLN A 203 -15.96 35.93 -19.37
C GLN A 203 -14.93 35.45 -20.40
N LEU A 204 -14.15 34.39 -20.05
CA LEU A 204 -13.31 33.73 -21.05
C LEU A 204 -14.22 33.05 -22.09
N CYS A 205 -14.06 33.54 -23.33
CA CYS A 205 -14.81 33.09 -24.49
C CYS A 205 -14.79 31.55 -24.61
N PRO A 206 -15.93 30.88 -24.88
CA PRO A 206 -16.01 29.44 -25.09
C PRO A 206 -15.04 28.92 -26.15
N TYR A 207 -14.67 29.76 -27.12
CA TYR A 207 -13.74 29.44 -28.21
C TYR A 207 -12.31 29.11 -27.72
N THR A 208 -11.80 29.84 -26.73
CA THR A 208 -10.43 29.54 -26.18
C THR A 208 -10.34 28.19 -25.46
N CYS A 209 -11.43 27.73 -24.85
CA CYS A 209 -11.49 26.40 -24.27
C CYS A 209 -11.54 25.30 -25.32
N ILE A 210 -12.19 25.53 -26.44
CA ILE A 210 -12.31 24.58 -27.57
C ILE A 210 -10.95 24.47 -28.28
N GLU A 211 -10.26 25.58 -28.51
CA GLU A 211 -8.93 25.57 -29.14
C GLU A 211 -7.88 24.87 -28.27
N LEU A 212 -7.80 25.17 -26.97
CA LEU A 212 -6.93 24.47 -26.01
C LEU A 212 -7.26 22.96 -25.92
N PHE A 213 -8.54 22.61 -26.08
CA PHE A 213 -8.97 21.21 -26.09
C PHE A 213 -8.56 20.53 -27.41
N LYS A 214 -8.69 21.21 -28.55
CA LYS A 214 -8.25 20.71 -29.87
C LYS A 214 -6.74 20.50 -29.90
N GLU A 215 -5.94 21.45 -29.41
CA GLU A 215 -4.49 21.30 -29.34
C GLU A 215 -4.04 20.12 -28.46
N ARG A 216 -4.70 19.97 -27.31
CA ARG A 216 -4.39 18.82 -26.42
C ARG A 216 -4.87 17.51 -26.99
N LEU A 217 -6.04 17.48 -27.64
CA LEU A 217 -6.50 16.31 -28.39
C LEU A 217 -5.56 15.97 -29.55
N ALA A 218 -5.07 16.95 -30.29
CA ALA A 218 -4.12 16.73 -31.37
C ALA A 218 -2.82 16.09 -30.85
N LYS A 219 -2.29 16.55 -29.69
CA LYS A 219 -1.13 15.93 -29.05
C LYS A 219 -1.41 14.49 -28.60
N VAL A 220 -2.59 14.22 -28.05
CA VAL A 220 -3.01 12.87 -27.66
C VAL A 220 -3.19 11.99 -28.91
N PHE A 221 -3.76 12.51 -30.00
CA PHE A 221 -3.89 11.77 -31.25
C PHE A 221 -2.54 11.55 -31.94
N GLN A 222 -1.61 12.49 -31.84
CA GLN A 222 -0.26 12.31 -32.35
C GLN A 222 0.49 11.24 -31.53
N TRP A 223 0.40 11.29 -30.20
CA TRP A 223 0.95 10.25 -29.32
C TRP A 223 0.29 8.87 -29.58
N LEU A 224 -1.03 8.82 -29.85
CA LEU A 224 -1.75 7.60 -30.24
C LEU A 224 -1.31 7.05 -31.60
N LYS A 225 -0.93 7.93 -32.54
CA LYS A 225 -0.37 7.51 -33.85
C LYS A 225 1.05 6.94 -33.71
N GLU A 226 1.86 7.51 -32.83
CA GLU A 226 3.21 7.02 -32.50
C GLU A 226 3.13 5.75 -31.66
N PHE A 227 2.11 5.63 -30.79
CA PHE A 227 1.79 4.45 -30.03
C PHE A 227 0.93 3.49 -30.87
N ASN A 228 1.56 2.82 -31.84
CA ASN A 228 0.89 1.75 -32.59
C ASN A 228 0.87 0.47 -31.73
N PRO A 229 -0.25 0.16 -31.01
CA PRO A 229 -0.33 -1.02 -30.16
C PRO A 229 -0.34 -2.34 -30.96
N PHE A 230 -0.43 -2.24 -32.28
CA PHE A 230 -0.47 -3.38 -33.21
C PHE A 230 0.88 -3.69 -33.87
N SER A 231 1.89 -2.81 -33.72
CA SER A 231 3.20 -3.01 -34.35
C SER A 231 4.13 -3.99 -33.62
N ALA A 232 3.76 -4.39 -32.39
CA ALA A 232 4.61 -5.25 -31.56
C ALA A 232 4.23 -6.74 -31.56
N ASP A 233 3.15 -7.16 -32.21
CA ASP A 233 2.79 -8.58 -32.33
C ASP A 233 2.91 -9.05 -33.78
N PRO A 234 3.97 -9.80 -34.15
CA PRO A 234 4.16 -10.29 -35.49
C PRO A 234 3.11 -11.30 -35.99
N ARG A 235 2.15 -11.65 -35.14
CA ARG A 235 1.07 -12.61 -35.43
C ARG A 235 -0.24 -11.94 -35.86
N ILE A 236 -0.30 -10.60 -35.86
CA ILE A 236 -1.51 -9.89 -36.30
C ILE A 236 -1.28 -9.38 -37.74
N PRO A 237 -2.00 -9.93 -38.73
CA PRO A 237 -1.91 -9.44 -40.10
C PRO A 237 -2.39 -7.99 -40.16
N ALA A 238 -1.64 -7.15 -40.88
CA ALA A 238 -1.99 -5.75 -41.08
C ALA A 238 -3.39 -5.67 -41.72
N LEU A 239 -4.34 -5.08 -41.02
CA LEU A 239 -5.64 -4.70 -41.61
C LEU A 239 -5.35 -3.69 -42.73
N LYS A 240 -5.47 -4.12 -43.97
CA LYS A 240 -5.46 -3.24 -45.13
C LYS A 240 -6.67 -2.29 -44.95
N ALA A 241 -6.35 -0.99 -44.93
CA ALA A 241 -7.36 0.04 -44.99
C ALA A 241 -8.15 -0.12 -46.29
N ALA A 242 -9.45 -0.30 -46.19
CA ALA A 242 -10.42 -0.13 -47.24
C ALA A 242 -11.06 1.27 -47.10
#